data_d2db5b49ab034b689529f78b995f66bd
#
_entry.id   d2db5b49ab034b689529f78b995f66bd
#
_cell.length_a   1.000
_cell.length_b   1.000
_cell.length_c   1.000
_cell.angle_alpha   90.00
_cell.angle_beta   90.00
_cell.angle_gamma   90.00
#
_symmetry.space_group_name_H-M   'P 1'
#
loop_
_entity.id
_entity.type
_entity.pdbx_description
1 polymer ?
#
loop_
_entity_poly.entity_id
_entity_poly.type
_entity_poly.pdbx_seq_one_letter_code
_entity_poly.pdbx_strand_id
1 'polypeptide(L)'
;MSKNPLTAACVILSVISASALAGLCVFALKNDQLTNINTKLSHDKSSLSTSLSEAQAVISELRSKAETEAVTEPANENTVYIYDNGIDVIEYPEIEGALFNDYDMSLLETDEKKHKALFDRNGNKRSRFGIDVSSYQQNIDWQAVKADGVEFAMLRIGYRGYETGQLCEDKYFRRNLEGAKAADIDTGVYFFSQAITEAEAAEEADYVISLLAETNARLEMPVVFDWEFPTDEDPARTEGLSGDVQTACCRAFCDKIREAGYEPMYYSTINTAIFRYDMGVLSDIPLWLAEYKADTSFVYDYRMWQYSCSGVVDGIEGLVDLNILIES
;
A
#
# COMPACT_ATOMS: atom_id res chain seq x y z
N MET A 1 57.51 -47.64 18.45
CA MET A 1 56.49 -47.52 19.52
C MET A 1 55.11 -47.65 18.87
N SER A 2 54.50 -48.82 18.97
CA SER A 2 53.19 -49.12 18.40
C SER A 2 52.09 -48.41 19.24
N LYS A 3 51.38 -47.44 18.63
CA LYS A 3 50.22 -46.83 19.29
C LYS A 3 49.08 -47.85 19.30
N ASN A 4 48.70 -48.27 20.50
CA ASN A 4 47.65 -49.25 20.74
C ASN A 4 46.31 -48.79 20.13
N PRO A 5 45.72 -49.53 19.17
CA PRO A 5 44.50 -49.09 18.47
C PRO A 5 43.30 -48.98 19.41
N LEU A 6 43.29 -49.62 20.55
CA LEU A 6 42.22 -49.47 21.56
C LEU A 6 42.18 -48.08 22.21
N THR A 7 43.38 -47.49 22.45
CA THR A 7 43.43 -46.12 23.03
C THR A 7 42.94 -45.09 22.07
N ALA A 8 43.16 -45.21 20.76
CA ALA A 8 42.66 -44.33 19.75
C ALA A 8 41.11 -44.41 19.62
N ALA A 9 40.55 -45.61 19.65
CA ALA A 9 39.11 -45.85 19.61
C ALA A 9 38.37 -45.29 20.85
N CYS A 10 38.95 -45.43 22.04
CA CYS A 10 38.38 -44.87 23.27
C CYS A 10 38.38 -43.35 23.27
N VAL A 11 39.40 -42.67 22.71
CA VAL A 11 39.46 -41.21 22.60
C VAL A 11 38.44 -40.72 21.59
N ILE A 12 38.26 -41.37 20.45
CA ILE A 12 37.27 -41.01 19.44
C ILE A 12 35.84 -41.16 19.99
N LEU A 13 35.55 -42.27 20.68
CA LEU A 13 34.24 -42.48 21.31
C LEU A 13 33.93 -41.46 22.41
N SER A 14 34.92 -41.03 23.20
CA SER A 14 34.74 -40.02 24.23
C SER A 14 34.51 -38.63 23.64
N VAL A 15 35.12 -38.26 22.50
CA VAL A 15 34.91 -37.00 21.81
C VAL A 15 33.52 -36.97 21.16
N ILE A 16 33.06 -38.07 20.55
CA ILE A 16 31.73 -38.16 19.94
C ILE A 16 30.65 -38.08 21.02
N SER A 17 30.81 -38.71 22.17
CA SER A 17 29.85 -38.63 23.27
C SER A 17 29.81 -37.23 23.91
N ALA A 18 30.93 -36.53 24.03
CA ALA A 18 31.00 -35.19 24.54
C ALA A 18 30.33 -34.18 23.59
N SER A 19 30.53 -34.32 22.28
CA SER A 19 29.88 -33.47 21.29
C SER A 19 28.38 -33.73 21.18
N ALA A 20 27.92 -34.96 21.31
CA ALA A 20 26.51 -35.30 21.36
C ALA A 20 25.82 -34.75 22.62
N LEU A 21 26.48 -34.80 23.79
CA LEU A 21 25.98 -34.19 25.03
C LEU A 21 25.91 -32.66 24.93
N ALA A 22 26.93 -32.03 24.34
CA ALA A 22 26.90 -30.58 24.12
C ALA A 22 25.78 -30.15 23.16
N GLY A 23 25.54 -30.92 22.08
CA GLY A 23 24.41 -30.70 21.16
C GLY A 23 23.06 -30.84 21.85
N LEU A 24 22.88 -31.83 22.71
CA LEU A 24 21.66 -32.04 23.50
C LEU A 24 21.43 -30.91 24.50
N CYS A 25 22.47 -30.40 25.16
CA CYS A 25 22.38 -29.26 26.07
C CYS A 25 21.98 -27.97 25.33
N VAL A 26 22.57 -27.71 24.16
CA VAL A 26 22.21 -26.54 23.34
C VAL A 26 20.76 -26.64 22.84
N PHE A 27 20.32 -27.83 22.44
CA PHE A 27 18.95 -28.09 22.03
C PHE A 27 17.94 -27.90 23.18
N ALA A 28 18.27 -28.40 24.38
CA ALA A 28 17.44 -28.20 25.57
C ALA A 28 17.32 -26.73 25.96
N LEU A 29 18.43 -25.96 25.94
CA LEU A 29 18.42 -24.52 26.24
C LEU A 29 17.60 -23.73 25.22
N LYS A 30 17.71 -24.08 23.93
CA LYS A 30 16.85 -23.43 22.89
C LYS A 30 15.39 -23.78 23.06
N ASN A 31 15.07 -24.99 23.44
CA ASN A 31 13.70 -25.42 23.69
C ASN A 31 13.09 -24.73 24.92
N ASP A 32 13.86 -24.54 25.99
CA ASP A 32 13.43 -23.75 27.16
C ASP A 32 13.21 -22.27 26.82
N GLN A 33 14.08 -21.66 26.00
CA GLN A 33 13.92 -20.31 25.52
C GLN A 33 12.64 -20.15 24.66
N LEU A 34 12.39 -21.09 23.75
CA LEU A 34 11.18 -21.11 22.92
C LEU A 34 9.93 -21.28 23.77
N THR A 35 9.97 -22.13 24.78
CA THR A 35 8.86 -22.34 25.72
C THR A 35 8.56 -21.06 26.51
N ASN A 36 9.59 -20.37 27.00
CA ASN A 36 9.44 -19.09 27.70
C ASN A 36 8.89 -18.00 26.82
N ILE A 37 9.34 -17.91 25.56
CA ILE A 37 8.81 -16.96 24.56
C ILE A 37 7.33 -17.27 24.28
N ASN A 38 6.97 -18.52 24.04
CA ASN A 38 5.59 -18.90 23.79
C ASN A 38 4.68 -18.65 24.99
N THR A 39 5.15 -18.84 26.22
CA THR A 39 4.39 -18.53 27.44
C THR A 39 4.17 -17.02 27.56
N LYS A 40 5.21 -16.22 27.29
CA LYS A 40 5.08 -14.75 27.30
C LYS A 40 4.11 -14.26 26.22
N LEU A 41 4.24 -14.75 24.98
CA LEU A 41 3.34 -14.43 23.88
C LEU A 41 1.89 -14.82 24.17
N SER A 42 1.66 -15.96 24.82
CA SER A 42 0.33 -16.39 25.25
C SER A 42 -0.27 -15.46 26.32
N HIS A 43 0.55 -15.01 27.26
CA HIS A 43 0.14 -14.05 28.28
C HIS A 43 -0.16 -12.66 27.67
N ASP A 44 0.72 -12.19 26.78
CA ASP A 44 0.54 -10.89 26.10
C ASP A 44 -0.72 -10.93 25.21
N LYS A 45 -0.96 -12.03 24.50
CA LYS A 45 -2.19 -12.25 23.71
C LYS A 45 -3.45 -12.23 24.59
N SER A 46 -3.40 -12.85 25.77
CA SER A 46 -4.52 -12.85 26.72
C SER A 46 -4.77 -11.44 27.26
N SER A 47 -3.72 -10.70 27.62
CA SER A 47 -3.81 -9.31 28.08
C SER A 47 -4.39 -8.39 27.01
N LEU A 48 -3.89 -8.50 25.77
CA LEU A 48 -4.41 -7.73 24.61
C LEU A 48 -5.88 -8.06 24.33
N SER A 49 -6.27 -9.35 24.43
CA SER A 49 -7.66 -9.77 24.25
C SER A 49 -8.59 -9.17 25.32
N THR A 50 -8.11 -9.07 26.55
CA THR A 50 -8.88 -8.45 27.63
C THR A 50 -9.03 -6.94 27.40
N SER A 51 -7.92 -6.25 27.06
CA SER A 51 -7.94 -4.82 26.77
C SER A 51 -8.81 -4.49 25.55
N LEU A 52 -8.80 -5.35 24.52
CA LEU A 52 -9.67 -5.21 23.36
C LEU A 52 -11.16 -5.36 23.74
N SER A 53 -11.49 -6.33 24.60
CA SER A 53 -12.87 -6.53 25.09
C SER A 53 -13.35 -5.34 25.94
N GLU A 54 -12.47 -4.78 26.78
CA GLU A 54 -12.78 -3.58 27.57
C GLU A 54 -12.99 -2.36 26.68
N ALA A 55 -12.13 -2.16 25.67
CA ALA A 55 -12.27 -1.08 24.69
C ALA A 55 -13.58 -1.22 23.89
N GLN A 56 -13.93 -2.42 23.46
CA GLN A 56 -15.20 -2.70 22.77
C GLN A 56 -16.43 -2.40 23.66
N ALA A 57 -16.35 -2.69 24.95
CA ALA A 57 -17.42 -2.36 25.88
C ALA A 57 -17.61 -0.84 26.05
N VAL A 58 -16.49 -0.09 26.15
CA VAL A 58 -16.50 1.38 26.21
C VAL A 58 -17.06 1.98 24.92
N ILE A 59 -16.65 1.47 23.77
CA ILE A 59 -17.17 1.89 22.46
C ILE A 59 -18.68 1.64 22.37
N SER A 60 -19.16 0.48 22.83
CA SER A 60 -20.59 0.16 22.85
C SER A 60 -21.39 1.12 23.75
N GLU A 61 -20.84 1.48 24.91
CA GLU A 61 -21.46 2.45 25.81
C GLU A 61 -21.50 3.87 25.21
N LEU A 62 -20.39 4.30 24.59
CA LEU A 62 -20.32 5.60 23.92
C LEU A 62 -21.28 5.67 22.71
N ARG A 63 -21.42 4.59 21.94
CA ARG A 63 -22.41 4.49 20.86
C ARG A 63 -23.83 4.63 21.37
N SER A 64 -24.18 3.91 22.45
CA SER A 64 -25.50 4.02 23.05
C SER A 64 -25.81 5.43 23.56
N LYS A 65 -24.80 6.15 24.06
CA LYS A 65 -24.94 7.57 24.44
C LYS A 65 -25.09 8.47 23.21
N ALA A 66 -24.28 8.26 22.17
CA ALA A 66 -24.35 9.03 20.93
C ALA A 66 -25.69 8.84 20.21
N GLU A 67 -26.21 7.60 20.15
CA GLU A 67 -27.54 7.32 19.60
C GLU A 67 -28.66 8.01 20.39
N THR A 68 -28.50 8.21 21.68
CA THR A 68 -29.47 8.88 22.55
C THR A 68 -29.40 10.41 22.40
N GLU A 69 -28.23 10.95 22.09
CA GLU A 69 -27.99 12.39 21.84
C GLU A 69 -28.29 12.81 20.40
N ALA A 70 -28.12 11.91 19.42
CA ALA A 70 -28.35 12.16 17.99
C ALA A 70 -29.82 12.38 17.61
N VAL A 71 -30.76 12.18 18.52
CA VAL A 71 -32.21 12.38 18.26
C VAL A 71 -32.62 13.85 18.22
N THR A 72 -31.74 14.81 18.47
CA THR A 72 -32.12 16.24 18.63
C THR A 72 -31.47 17.25 17.68
N GLU A 73 -30.55 16.85 16.80
CA GLU A 73 -30.07 17.76 15.77
C GLU A 73 -30.55 17.30 14.38
N PRO A 74 -31.10 18.18 13.53
CA PRO A 74 -31.38 17.83 12.14
C PRO A 74 -30.05 17.50 11.47
N ALA A 75 -29.99 16.33 10.81
CA ALA A 75 -28.87 15.97 9.97
C ALA A 75 -28.52 17.16 9.06
N ASN A 76 -27.31 17.65 9.12
CA ASN A 76 -26.84 18.72 8.25
C ASN A 76 -26.93 18.17 6.82
N GLU A 77 -27.68 18.83 5.92
CA GLU A 77 -27.92 18.34 4.56
C GLU A 77 -26.63 18.11 3.76
N ASN A 78 -25.47 18.55 4.29
CA ASN A 78 -24.14 18.48 3.69
C ASN A 78 -23.19 17.59 4.50
N THR A 79 -23.65 16.47 5.03
CA THR A 79 -22.80 15.51 5.77
C THR A 79 -22.61 14.24 4.96
N VAL A 80 -21.36 13.84 4.80
CA VAL A 80 -20.95 12.60 4.14
C VAL A 80 -20.55 11.58 5.21
N TYR A 81 -20.96 10.35 5.03
CA TYR A 81 -20.67 9.26 5.95
C TYR A 81 -19.70 8.28 5.29
N ILE A 82 -18.56 8.05 5.92
CA ILE A 82 -17.57 7.08 5.45
C ILE A 82 -17.38 6.02 6.53
N TYR A 83 -17.41 4.77 6.12
CA TYR A 83 -17.23 3.63 7.01
C TYR A 83 -15.75 3.24 7.05
N ASP A 84 -15.03 3.62 8.09
CA ASP A 84 -13.67 3.13 8.30
C ASP A 84 -13.72 1.72 8.92
N ASN A 85 -13.10 0.76 8.22
CA ASN A 85 -13.00 -0.66 8.63
C ASN A 85 -14.32 -1.34 9.02
N GLY A 86 -15.47 -0.82 8.57
CA GLY A 86 -16.78 -1.40 8.85
C GLY A 86 -17.23 -1.30 10.31
N ILE A 87 -16.51 -0.55 11.15
CA ILE A 87 -16.76 -0.41 12.58
C ILE A 87 -17.10 1.04 12.93
N ASP A 88 -16.44 2.02 12.32
CA ASP A 88 -16.65 3.43 12.61
C ASP A 88 -17.24 4.17 11.41
N VAL A 89 -18.32 4.90 11.67
CA VAL A 89 -18.88 5.87 10.74
C VAL A 89 -18.20 7.19 11.03
N ILE A 90 -17.42 7.68 10.06
CA ILE A 90 -16.84 9.01 10.16
C ILE A 90 -17.78 9.97 9.46
N GLU A 91 -18.35 10.91 10.20
CA GLU A 91 -19.15 11.99 9.67
C GLU A 91 -18.24 13.11 9.19
N TYR A 92 -18.44 13.51 7.95
CA TYR A 92 -17.71 14.61 7.33
C TYR A 92 -18.63 15.67 6.80
N PRO A 93 -18.25 16.94 6.89
CA PRO A 93 -18.85 17.93 6.03
C PRO A 93 -18.51 17.60 4.58
N GLU A 94 -19.47 17.79 3.68
CA GLU A 94 -19.24 17.69 2.25
C GLU A 94 -18.07 18.61 1.84
N ILE A 95 -17.11 18.07 1.09
CA ILE A 95 -15.95 18.83 0.63
C ILE A 95 -16.40 19.67 -0.59
N GLU A 96 -16.35 20.99 -0.44
CA GLU A 96 -16.73 21.92 -1.51
C GLU A 96 -15.87 21.70 -2.76
N GLY A 97 -16.53 21.51 -3.89
CA GLY A 97 -15.87 21.31 -5.18
C GLY A 97 -15.36 19.90 -5.46
N ALA A 98 -15.38 18.98 -4.50
CA ALA A 98 -15.05 17.59 -4.75
C ALA A 98 -16.17 16.90 -5.55
N LEU A 99 -15.78 16.06 -6.52
CA LEU A 99 -16.72 15.30 -7.33
C LEU A 99 -17.13 14.02 -6.61
N PHE A 100 -18.40 13.62 -6.73
CA PHE A 100 -18.89 12.34 -6.24
C PHE A 100 -18.75 11.27 -7.31
N ASN A 101 -18.46 10.02 -6.90
CA ASN A 101 -18.55 8.88 -7.79
C ASN A 101 -20.00 8.39 -7.92
N ASP A 102 -20.28 7.65 -8.98
CA ASP A 102 -21.56 6.99 -9.25
C ASP A 102 -21.43 5.46 -9.38
N TYR A 103 -20.39 4.88 -8.79
CA TYR A 103 -20.06 3.47 -8.91
C TYR A 103 -21.05 2.61 -8.13
N ASP A 104 -21.64 1.62 -8.82
CA ASP A 104 -22.50 0.62 -8.18
C ASP A 104 -21.66 -0.57 -7.67
N MET A 105 -21.10 -0.42 -6.46
CA MET A 105 -20.21 -1.44 -5.87
C MET A 105 -20.93 -2.77 -5.58
N SER A 106 -22.26 -2.83 -5.65
CA SER A 106 -22.99 -4.08 -5.59
C SER A 106 -22.75 -5.00 -6.80
N LEU A 107 -22.19 -4.44 -7.88
CA LEU A 107 -21.79 -5.15 -9.10
C LEU A 107 -20.29 -5.50 -9.13
N LEU A 108 -19.59 -5.34 -7.99
CA LEU A 108 -18.21 -5.77 -7.83
C LEU A 108 -18.15 -7.29 -7.64
N GLU A 109 -17.40 -7.96 -8.49
CA GLU A 109 -17.12 -9.39 -8.37
C GLU A 109 -15.69 -9.63 -7.89
N THR A 110 -15.50 -10.71 -7.15
CA THR A 110 -14.17 -11.14 -6.66
C THR A 110 -14.01 -12.62 -6.95
N ASP A 111 -12.93 -12.99 -7.63
CA ASP A 111 -12.63 -14.38 -7.96
C ASP A 111 -11.93 -15.14 -6.81
N GLU A 112 -11.61 -16.42 -7.04
CA GLU A 112 -10.93 -17.28 -6.06
C GLU A 112 -9.50 -16.80 -5.73
N LYS A 113 -8.85 -16.08 -6.65
CA LYS A 113 -7.53 -15.47 -6.46
C LYS A 113 -7.60 -14.07 -5.81
N LYS A 114 -8.81 -13.63 -5.47
CA LYS A 114 -9.11 -12.29 -4.93
C LYS A 114 -8.92 -11.15 -5.94
N HIS A 115 -8.87 -11.45 -7.24
CA HIS A 115 -8.93 -10.41 -8.26
C HIS A 115 -10.34 -9.84 -8.30
N LYS A 116 -10.42 -8.53 -8.40
CA LYS A 116 -11.69 -7.82 -8.45
C LYS A 116 -12.00 -7.33 -9.86
N ALA A 117 -13.28 -7.32 -10.20
CA ALA A 117 -13.80 -6.74 -11.43
C ALA A 117 -15.13 -6.04 -11.17
N LEU A 118 -15.25 -4.79 -11.59
CA LEU A 118 -16.51 -4.04 -11.56
C LEU A 118 -17.23 -4.19 -12.89
N PHE A 119 -18.53 -4.43 -12.82
CA PHE A 119 -19.41 -4.57 -13.98
C PHE A 119 -20.46 -3.48 -14.01
N ASP A 120 -21.07 -3.24 -15.18
CA ASP A 120 -22.28 -2.45 -15.30
C ASP A 120 -23.54 -3.33 -15.16
N ARG A 121 -24.73 -2.71 -15.10
CA ARG A 121 -26.02 -3.44 -15.00
C ARG A 121 -26.36 -4.28 -16.23
N ASN A 122 -25.63 -4.12 -17.33
CA ASN A 122 -25.77 -4.93 -18.55
C ASN A 122 -24.78 -6.11 -18.57
N GLY A 123 -23.93 -6.23 -17.54
CA GLY A 123 -22.91 -7.28 -17.43
C GLY A 123 -21.63 -6.98 -18.21
N ASN A 124 -21.40 -5.73 -18.65
CA ASN A 124 -20.12 -5.35 -19.26
C ASN A 124 -19.09 -5.04 -18.17
N LYS A 125 -17.88 -5.56 -18.32
CA LYS A 125 -16.75 -5.25 -17.44
C LYS A 125 -16.39 -3.77 -17.58
N ARG A 126 -16.30 -3.08 -16.44
CA ARG A 126 -16.02 -1.64 -16.32
C ARG A 126 -14.71 -1.35 -15.60
N SER A 127 -13.91 -2.38 -15.36
CA SER A 127 -12.62 -2.20 -14.71
C SER A 127 -11.56 -3.10 -15.30
N ARG A 128 -10.30 -2.71 -15.12
CA ARG A 128 -9.11 -3.49 -15.46
C ARG A 128 -8.41 -3.90 -14.18
N PHE A 129 -7.91 -5.13 -14.13
CA PHE A 129 -7.14 -5.63 -13.00
C PHE A 129 -5.67 -5.31 -13.18
N GLY A 130 -5.02 -4.79 -12.14
CA GLY A 130 -3.61 -4.42 -12.16
C GLY A 130 -2.90 -4.58 -10.83
N ILE A 131 -1.61 -4.33 -10.87
CA ILE A 131 -0.72 -4.37 -9.72
C ILE A 131 0.11 -3.09 -9.64
N ASP A 132 0.66 -2.81 -8.47
CA ASP A 132 1.75 -1.86 -8.38
C ASP A 132 2.98 -2.50 -7.73
N VAL A 133 4.15 -2.11 -8.24
CA VAL A 133 5.42 -2.75 -7.90
C VAL A 133 6.57 -1.76 -7.81
N SER A 134 7.56 -2.12 -7.01
CA SER A 134 8.78 -1.37 -6.83
C SER A 134 9.98 -2.31 -6.72
N SER A 135 11.09 -1.80 -6.22
CA SER A 135 12.25 -2.64 -5.87
C SER A 135 11.96 -3.67 -4.78
N TYR A 136 10.84 -3.59 -4.06
CA TYR A 136 10.46 -4.57 -3.05
C TYR A 136 10.13 -5.94 -3.66
N GLN A 137 9.47 -5.97 -4.83
CA GLN A 137 9.13 -7.20 -5.55
C GLN A 137 10.32 -7.83 -6.28
N GLN A 138 11.44 -7.13 -6.37
CA GLN A 138 12.70 -7.62 -6.96
C GLN A 138 12.56 -8.15 -8.40
N ASN A 139 12.78 -9.46 -8.59
CA ASN A 139 12.72 -10.10 -9.90
C ASN A 139 11.32 -10.63 -10.17
N ILE A 140 10.72 -10.15 -11.25
CA ILE A 140 9.35 -10.49 -11.66
C ILE A 140 9.41 -11.27 -12.96
N ASP A 141 8.66 -12.37 -13.03
CA ASP A 141 8.34 -13.08 -14.28
C ASP A 141 7.08 -12.46 -14.88
N TRP A 142 7.27 -11.45 -15.72
CA TRP A 142 6.17 -10.69 -16.31
C TRP A 142 5.27 -11.52 -17.25
N GLN A 143 5.79 -12.63 -17.82
CA GLN A 143 4.95 -13.53 -18.63
C GLN A 143 3.98 -14.31 -17.73
N ALA A 144 4.43 -14.75 -16.56
CA ALA A 144 3.57 -15.38 -15.57
C ALA A 144 2.55 -14.38 -15.00
N VAL A 145 2.97 -13.15 -14.72
CA VAL A 145 2.09 -12.04 -14.28
C VAL A 145 0.98 -11.79 -15.29
N LYS A 146 1.32 -11.71 -16.60
CA LYS A 146 0.31 -11.56 -17.65
C LYS A 146 -0.65 -12.75 -17.73
N ALA A 147 -0.10 -13.97 -17.61
CA ALA A 147 -0.91 -15.20 -17.64
C ALA A 147 -1.85 -15.30 -16.44
N ASP A 148 -1.55 -14.65 -15.33
CA ASP A 148 -2.40 -14.55 -14.14
C ASP A 148 -3.53 -13.52 -14.30
N GLY A 149 -3.59 -12.81 -15.43
CA GLY A 149 -4.69 -11.91 -15.77
C GLY A 149 -4.43 -10.44 -15.48
N VAL A 150 -3.21 -10.05 -15.12
CA VAL A 150 -2.84 -8.65 -14.93
C VAL A 150 -2.87 -7.92 -16.26
N GLU A 151 -3.62 -6.82 -16.32
CA GLU A 151 -3.85 -6.01 -17.51
C GLU A 151 -2.97 -4.75 -17.51
N PHE A 152 -2.64 -4.21 -16.32
CA PHE A 152 -1.74 -3.05 -16.16
C PHE A 152 -0.86 -3.16 -14.93
N ALA A 153 0.24 -2.42 -14.92
CA ALA A 153 1.15 -2.30 -13.79
C ALA A 153 1.57 -0.84 -13.56
N MET A 154 1.48 -0.39 -12.30
CA MET A 154 2.05 0.88 -11.85
C MET A 154 3.45 0.62 -11.30
N LEU A 155 4.46 1.23 -11.90
CA LEU A 155 5.87 0.98 -11.58
C LEU A 155 6.45 2.16 -10.78
N ARG A 156 7.06 1.90 -9.63
CA ARG A 156 7.79 2.98 -8.97
C ARG A 156 8.97 3.43 -9.83
N ILE A 157 8.90 4.65 -10.35
CA ILE A 157 9.98 5.20 -11.16
C ILE A 157 11.12 5.74 -10.30
N GLY A 158 10.79 6.26 -9.12
CA GLY A 158 11.77 6.82 -8.20
C GLY A 158 11.12 7.32 -6.92
N TYR A 159 11.94 7.95 -6.10
CA TYR A 159 11.51 8.49 -4.81
C TYR A 159 12.41 9.64 -4.36
N ARG A 160 11.89 10.49 -3.47
CA ARG A 160 12.70 11.44 -2.69
C ARG A 160 12.97 10.84 -1.32
N GLY A 161 14.23 10.86 -0.89
CA GLY A 161 14.63 10.29 0.40
C GLY A 161 14.04 11.03 1.60
N TYR A 162 13.54 10.29 2.58
CA TYR A 162 12.86 10.80 3.79
C TYR A 162 13.65 11.87 4.55
N GLU A 163 14.94 11.64 4.79
CA GLU A 163 15.81 12.54 5.54
C GLU A 163 16.62 13.48 4.61
N THR A 164 17.14 12.90 3.54
CA THR A 164 18.13 13.59 2.69
C THR A 164 17.51 14.53 1.68
N GLY A 165 16.25 14.28 1.30
CA GLY A 165 15.58 14.99 0.21
C GLY A 165 16.18 14.73 -1.18
N GLN A 166 17.07 13.72 -1.32
CA GLN A 166 17.68 13.37 -2.59
C GLN A 166 16.72 12.63 -3.50
N LEU A 167 16.73 12.96 -4.78
CA LEU A 167 16.02 12.23 -5.81
C LEU A 167 16.79 10.95 -6.16
N CYS A 168 16.08 9.84 -6.18
CA CYS A 168 16.62 8.52 -6.48
C CYS A 168 15.74 7.80 -7.48
N GLU A 169 16.33 7.18 -8.50
CA GLU A 169 15.64 6.24 -9.36
C GLU A 169 15.40 4.92 -8.61
N ASP A 170 14.24 4.28 -8.80
CA ASP A 170 14.05 2.93 -8.30
C ASP A 170 14.93 1.95 -9.09
N LYS A 171 15.73 1.17 -8.37
CA LYS A 171 16.75 0.30 -8.98
C LYS A 171 16.21 -0.78 -9.91
N TYR A 172 14.91 -1.10 -9.82
CA TYR A 172 14.25 -2.08 -10.68
C TYR A 172 13.35 -1.44 -11.75
N PHE A 173 13.18 -0.11 -11.75
CA PHE A 173 12.29 0.58 -12.67
C PHE A 173 12.51 0.18 -14.13
N ARG A 174 13.74 0.35 -14.64
CA ARG A 174 14.05 0.07 -16.06
C ARG A 174 13.78 -1.38 -16.44
N ARG A 175 14.13 -2.31 -15.56
CA ARG A 175 13.90 -3.73 -15.76
C ARG A 175 12.41 -4.07 -15.73
N ASN A 176 11.65 -3.51 -14.79
CA ASN A 176 10.21 -3.71 -14.69
C ASN A 176 9.49 -3.14 -15.91
N LEU A 177 9.86 -1.95 -16.34
CA LEU A 177 9.31 -1.31 -17.55
C LEU A 177 9.56 -2.18 -18.81
N GLU A 178 10.78 -2.66 -18.99
CA GLU A 178 11.13 -3.54 -20.14
C GLU A 178 10.35 -4.86 -20.08
N GLY A 179 10.29 -5.47 -18.88
CA GLY A 179 9.61 -6.76 -18.68
C GLY A 179 8.11 -6.67 -18.88
N ALA A 180 7.43 -5.66 -18.29
CA ALA A 180 6.00 -5.45 -18.45
C ALA A 180 5.62 -5.19 -19.92
N LYS A 181 6.39 -4.35 -20.61
CA LYS A 181 6.19 -4.11 -22.06
C LYS A 181 6.39 -5.37 -22.91
N ALA A 182 7.40 -6.19 -22.62
CA ALA A 182 7.63 -7.44 -23.32
C ALA A 182 6.52 -8.47 -23.10
N ALA A 183 5.76 -8.34 -22.01
CA ALA A 183 4.59 -9.16 -21.68
C ALA A 183 3.26 -8.55 -22.14
N ASP A 184 3.26 -7.43 -22.85
CA ASP A 184 2.06 -6.71 -23.30
C ASP A 184 1.14 -6.34 -22.11
N ILE A 185 1.75 -5.81 -21.05
CA ILE A 185 1.08 -5.23 -19.88
C ILE A 185 1.20 -3.71 -19.98
N ASP A 186 0.06 -3.01 -19.91
CA ASP A 186 0.03 -1.55 -19.91
C ASP A 186 0.75 -0.99 -18.68
N THR A 187 1.54 0.06 -18.89
CA THR A 187 2.38 0.60 -17.80
C THR A 187 2.10 2.05 -17.50
N GLY A 188 2.02 2.36 -16.20
CA GLY A 188 2.14 3.68 -15.63
C GLY A 188 3.27 3.74 -14.63
N VAL A 189 3.50 4.91 -14.08
CA VAL A 189 4.55 5.10 -13.07
C VAL A 189 4.05 5.89 -11.88
N TYR A 190 4.63 5.64 -10.70
CA TYR A 190 4.44 6.48 -9.54
C TYR A 190 5.78 6.94 -8.96
N PHE A 191 5.81 8.16 -8.45
CA PHE A 191 6.95 8.72 -7.78
C PHE A 191 6.64 8.92 -6.30
N PHE A 192 7.38 8.23 -5.44
CA PHE A 192 7.23 8.34 -3.99
C PHE A 192 7.81 9.67 -3.51
N SER A 193 6.92 10.62 -3.26
CA SER A 193 7.25 12.00 -2.96
C SER A 193 7.49 12.24 -1.47
N GLN A 194 8.49 13.08 -1.19
CA GLN A 194 8.69 13.69 0.12
C GLN A 194 8.93 15.21 -0.05
N ALA A 195 8.25 15.81 -1.03
CA ALA A 195 8.32 17.24 -1.28
C ALA A 195 7.71 18.03 -0.11
N ILE A 196 8.38 19.10 0.29
CA ILE A 196 7.92 20.03 1.34
C ILE A 196 7.61 21.42 0.79
N THR A 197 7.78 21.62 -0.52
CA THR A 197 7.45 22.84 -1.26
C THR A 197 7.02 22.48 -2.68
N GLU A 198 6.22 23.36 -3.31
CA GLU A 198 5.87 23.28 -4.72
C GLU A 198 7.10 23.19 -5.64
N ALA A 199 8.18 23.90 -5.31
CA ALA A 199 9.41 23.86 -6.09
C ALA A 199 10.06 22.46 -6.06
N GLU A 200 10.04 21.77 -4.93
CA GLU A 200 10.52 20.39 -4.82
C GLU A 200 9.60 19.41 -5.56
N ALA A 201 8.29 19.58 -5.47
CA ALA A 201 7.36 18.75 -6.22
C ALA A 201 7.51 18.94 -7.75
N ALA A 202 7.76 20.16 -8.19
CA ALA A 202 8.08 20.45 -9.58
C ALA A 202 9.43 19.82 -10.00
N GLU A 203 10.44 19.81 -9.12
CA GLU A 203 11.72 19.13 -9.35
C GLU A 203 11.55 17.60 -9.46
N GLU A 204 10.67 17.00 -8.64
CA GLU A 204 10.30 15.59 -8.72
C GLU A 204 9.66 15.26 -10.08
N ALA A 205 8.73 16.10 -10.54
CA ALA A 205 8.11 15.94 -11.85
C ALA A 205 9.15 16.04 -12.99
N ASP A 206 10.06 17.02 -12.95
CA ASP A 206 11.16 17.14 -13.94
C ASP A 206 12.06 15.91 -13.95
N TYR A 207 12.33 15.34 -12.77
CA TYR A 207 13.11 14.11 -12.64
C TYR A 207 12.39 12.92 -13.29
N VAL A 208 11.10 12.75 -13.02
CA VAL A 208 10.26 11.71 -13.65
C VAL A 208 10.26 11.85 -15.17
N ILE A 209 10.01 13.06 -15.68
CA ILE A 209 10.00 13.35 -17.12
C ILE A 209 11.35 13.00 -17.76
N SER A 210 12.46 13.32 -17.09
CA SER A 210 13.80 13.00 -17.58
C SER A 210 14.04 11.49 -17.68
N LEU A 211 13.63 10.70 -16.67
CA LEU A 211 13.75 9.25 -16.68
C LEU A 211 12.88 8.59 -17.76
N LEU A 212 11.66 9.10 -17.96
CA LEU A 212 10.78 8.63 -19.04
C LEU A 212 11.38 8.91 -20.42
N ALA A 213 11.98 10.09 -20.60
CA ALA A 213 12.67 10.43 -21.84
C ALA A 213 13.90 9.55 -22.09
N GLU A 214 14.73 9.30 -21.06
CA GLU A 214 15.91 8.43 -21.15
C GLU A 214 15.56 6.99 -21.52
N THR A 215 14.44 6.47 -21.01
CA THR A 215 13.97 5.11 -21.29
C THR A 215 13.15 5.02 -22.58
N ASN A 216 12.88 6.15 -23.26
CA ASN A 216 11.94 6.25 -24.36
C ASN A 216 10.60 5.56 -24.03
N ALA A 217 10.16 5.73 -22.76
CA ALA A 217 8.95 5.11 -22.27
C ALA A 217 7.71 5.76 -22.91
N ARG A 218 6.82 4.91 -23.42
CA ARG A 218 5.44 5.29 -23.70
C ARG A 218 4.57 4.67 -22.65
N LEU A 219 3.78 5.48 -21.97
CA LEU A 219 2.89 5.03 -20.90
C LEU A 219 1.47 4.99 -21.44
N GLU A 220 0.78 3.89 -21.17
CA GLU A 220 -0.65 3.70 -21.40
C GLU A 220 -1.47 4.09 -20.16
N MET A 221 -0.81 4.22 -19.00
CA MET A 221 -1.35 4.52 -17.70
C MET A 221 -0.74 5.82 -17.15
N PRO A 222 -1.34 6.44 -16.12
CA PRO A 222 -0.91 7.72 -15.57
C PRO A 222 0.51 7.77 -14.99
N VAL A 223 0.98 9.01 -14.77
CA VAL A 223 2.10 9.35 -13.89
C VAL A 223 1.54 9.85 -12.56
N VAL A 224 1.86 9.17 -11.46
CA VAL A 224 1.22 9.37 -10.17
C VAL A 224 2.13 10.09 -9.18
N PHE A 225 1.58 11.11 -8.54
CA PHE A 225 2.15 11.72 -7.34
C PHE A 225 1.73 10.90 -6.13
N ASP A 226 2.70 10.25 -5.49
CA ASP A 226 2.49 9.37 -4.34
C ASP A 226 3.19 9.96 -3.12
N TRP A 227 2.42 10.71 -2.29
CA TRP A 227 2.91 11.32 -1.08
C TRP A 227 2.27 10.66 0.14
N GLU A 228 3.09 9.97 0.93
CA GLU A 228 2.64 9.25 2.10
C GLU A 228 3.28 9.78 3.38
N PHE A 229 2.55 9.63 4.48
CA PHE A 229 3.13 9.92 5.79
C PHE A 229 4.25 8.93 6.12
N PRO A 230 5.34 9.41 6.73
CA PRO A 230 6.35 8.53 7.27
C PRO A 230 5.71 7.64 8.35
N THR A 231 6.23 6.44 8.49
CA THR A 231 5.93 5.61 9.66
C THR A 231 6.55 6.25 10.90
N ASP A 232 5.97 6.05 12.09
CA ASP A 232 6.42 6.63 13.37
C ASP A 232 7.91 6.33 13.72
N GLU A 233 8.55 5.43 12.98
CA GLU A 233 9.93 4.98 13.21
C GLU A 233 10.96 5.78 12.39
N ASP A 234 10.55 6.50 11.35
CA ASP A 234 11.46 7.19 10.44
C ASP A 234 11.36 8.72 10.62
N PRO A 235 12.45 9.40 10.96
CA PRO A 235 12.48 10.85 10.95
C PRO A 235 12.28 11.35 9.51
N ALA A 236 11.19 12.07 9.28
CA ALA A 236 10.87 12.55 7.95
C ALA A 236 10.84 14.07 7.89
N ARG A 237 11.35 14.62 6.81
CA ARG A 237 11.33 16.05 6.48
C ARG A 237 9.92 16.60 6.29
N THR A 238 8.96 15.74 6.06
CA THR A 238 7.52 16.05 5.87
C THR A 238 6.74 16.12 7.16
N GLU A 239 7.38 15.89 8.33
CA GLU A 239 6.72 15.96 9.62
C GLU A 239 6.16 17.37 9.88
N GLY A 240 4.89 17.42 10.29
CA GLY A 240 4.21 18.69 10.63
C GLY A 240 3.78 19.55 9.43
N LEU A 241 3.95 19.10 8.18
CA LEU A 241 3.44 19.83 7.02
C LEU A 241 1.91 19.95 7.07
N SER A 242 1.40 21.12 6.65
CA SER A 242 -0.04 21.33 6.53
C SER A 242 -0.62 20.67 5.28
N GLY A 243 -1.93 20.40 5.29
CA GLY A 243 -2.64 19.89 4.11
C GLY A 243 -2.57 20.83 2.91
N ASP A 244 -2.56 22.14 3.15
CA ASP A 244 -2.43 23.15 2.07
C ASP A 244 -1.11 22.98 1.31
N VAL A 245 0.01 22.75 2.02
CA VAL A 245 1.32 22.51 1.39
C VAL A 245 1.29 21.20 0.60
N GLN A 246 0.68 20.15 1.16
CA GLN A 246 0.55 18.87 0.48
C GLN A 246 -0.28 18.99 -0.81
N THR A 247 -1.40 19.70 -0.75
CA THR A 247 -2.26 20.00 -1.92
C THR A 247 -1.50 20.80 -2.97
N ALA A 248 -0.76 21.84 -2.56
CA ALA A 248 0.03 22.65 -3.46
C ALA A 248 1.16 21.86 -4.13
N CYS A 249 1.84 20.98 -3.40
CA CYS A 249 2.85 20.07 -3.96
C CYS A 249 2.24 19.11 -4.98
N CYS A 250 1.11 18.49 -4.66
CA CYS A 250 0.39 17.61 -5.57
C CYS A 250 0.03 18.34 -6.87
N ARG A 251 -0.54 19.54 -6.75
CA ARG A 251 -0.91 20.39 -7.90
C ARG A 251 0.33 20.71 -8.75
N ALA A 252 1.42 21.17 -8.14
CA ALA A 252 2.63 21.56 -8.85
C ALA A 252 3.26 20.38 -9.63
N PHE A 253 3.29 19.18 -9.02
CA PHE A 253 3.75 17.97 -9.71
C PHE A 253 2.85 17.64 -10.89
N CYS A 254 1.54 17.51 -10.65
CA CYS A 254 0.57 17.08 -11.64
C CYS A 254 0.45 18.04 -12.83
N ASP A 255 0.53 19.34 -12.60
CA ASP A 255 0.51 20.33 -13.66
C ASP A 255 1.73 20.20 -14.59
N LYS A 256 2.94 19.99 -14.05
CA LYS A 256 4.13 19.74 -14.85
C LYS A 256 4.06 18.44 -15.64
N ILE A 257 3.52 17.37 -15.05
CA ILE A 257 3.29 16.10 -15.75
C ILE A 257 2.33 16.31 -16.92
N ARG A 258 1.25 17.06 -16.71
CA ARG A 258 0.27 17.40 -17.75
C ARG A 258 0.90 18.26 -18.86
N GLU A 259 1.70 19.28 -18.50
CA GLU A 259 2.44 20.12 -19.45
C GLU A 259 3.40 19.31 -20.33
N ALA A 260 3.99 18.25 -19.80
CA ALA A 260 4.85 17.33 -20.53
C ALA A 260 4.08 16.33 -21.43
N GLY A 261 2.73 16.36 -21.39
CA GLY A 261 1.86 15.53 -22.23
C GLY A 261 1.54 14.14 -21.64
N TYR A 262 1.78 13.93 -20.36
CA TYR A 262 1.37 12.73 -19.63
C TYR A 262 0.06 12.97 -18.86
N GLU A 263 -0.68 11.89 -18.58
CA GLU A 263 -1.86 11.94 -17.73
C GLU A 263 -1.43 11.94 -16.25
N PRO A 264 -1.74 12.98 -15.46
CA PRO A 264 -1.40 13.00 -14.03
C PRO A 264 -2.47 12.28 -13.23
N MET A 265 -2.06 11.74 -12.08
CA MET A 265 -2.94 11.17 -11.06
C MET A 265 -2.27 11.36 -9.68
N TYR A 266 -3.03 11.37 -8.60
CA TYR A 266 -2.46 11.35 -7.26
C TYR A 266 -2.97 10.14 -6.46
N TYR A 267 -2.08 9.59 -5.62
CA TYR A 267 -2.40 8.49 -4.71
C TYR A 267 -2.76 9.04 -3.33
N SER A 268 -3.75 8.44 -2.69
CA SER A 268 -4.09 8.75 -1.30
C SER A 268 -4.87 7.65 -0.62
N THR A 269 -4.67 7.51 0.70
CA THR A 269 -5.61 6.80 1.56
C THR A 269 -6.85 7.65 1.80
N ILE A 270 -7.96 7.05 2.26
CA ILE A 270 -9.18 7.77 2.62
C ILE A 270 -8.88 8.91 3.61
N ASN A 271 -8.17 8.61 4.70
CA ASN A 271 -7.88 9.60 5.73
C ASN A 271 -7.06 10.78 5.19
N THR A 272 -6.06 10.50 4.38
CA THR A 272 -5.25 11.56 3.77
C THR A 272 -6.05 12.36 2.75
N ALA A 273 -6.87 11.72 1.93
CA ALA A 273 -7.73 12.41 0.96
C ALA A 273 -8.67 13.41 1.64
N ILE A 274 -9.30 12.99 2.71
CA ILE A 274 -10.34 13.78 3.36
C ILE A 274 -9.77 14.83 4.33
N PHE A 275 -8.75 14.48 5.12
CA PHE A 275 -8.26 15.37 6.19
C PHE A 275 -7.09 16.26 5.80
N ARG A 276 -6.48 15.98 4.65
CA ARG A 276 -5.23 16.64 4.29
C ARG A 276 -5.27 17.29 2.92
N TYR A 277 -5.83 16.61 1.91
CA TYR A 277 -5.96 17.20 0.61
C TYR A 277 -7.20 18.11 0.51
N ASP A 278 -7.05 19.21 -0.19
CA ASP A 278 -8.20 19.95 -0.71
C ASP A 278 -8.64 19.27 -2.02
N MET A 279 -9.57 18.32 -1.90
CA MET A 279 -10.08 17.56 -3.04
C MET A 279 -10.85 18.44 -4.03
N GLY A 280 -11.42 19.58 -3.59
CA GLY A 280 -12.03 20.53 -4.48
C GLY A 280 -11.02 21.20 -5.40
N VAL A 281 -9.86 21.59 -4.86
CA VAL A 281 -8.72 22.09 -5.63
C VAL A 281 -8.16 21.05 -6.58
N LEU A 282 -8.16 19.78 -6.21
CA LEU A 282 -7.62 18.67 -7.02
C LEU A 282 -8.67 17.98 -7.90
N SER A 283 -9.90 18.48 -8.00
CA SER A 283 -11.04 17.81 -8.66
C SER A 283 -10.84 17.49 -10.15
N ASP A 284 -9.89 18.14 -10.82
CA ASP A 284 -9.49 17.85 -12.21
C ASP A 284 -8.33 16.86 -12.34
N ILE A 285 -7.83 16.31 -11.23
CA ILE A 285 -6.78 15.30 -11.18
C ILE A 285 -7.39 14.01 -10.64
N PRO A 286 -7.35 12.91 -11.40
CA PRO A 286 -7.89 11.63 -10.92
C PRO A 286 -7.19 11.14 -9.66
N LEU A 287 -7.96 10.52 -8.76
CA LEU A 287 -7.48 9.89 -7.53
C LEU A 287 -7.22 8.40 -7.75
N TRP A 288 -6.08 7.91 -7.27
CA TRP A 288 -5.81 6.51 -6.96
C TRP A 288 -6.02 6.31 -5.47
N LEU A 289 -7.16 5.74 -5.12
CA LEU A 289 -7.59 5.51 -3.74
C LEU A 289 -6.95 4.26 -3.18
N ALA A 290 -6.42 4.32 -1.96
CA ALA A 290 -6.04 3.13 -1.18
C ALA A 290 -7.03 2.88 -0.04
N GLU A 291 -7.70 1.75 -0.12
CA GLU A 291 -8.56 1.23 0.95
C GLU A 291 -8.60 -0.29 0.89
N TYR A 292 -8.00 -0.96 1.87
CA TYR A 292 -7.81 -2.42 1.86
C TYR A 292 -9.03 -3.16 2.42
N LYS A 293 -10.10 -3.20 1.63
CA LYS A 293 -11.40 -3.78 2.01
C LYS A 293 -12.01 -4.65 0.91
N ALA A 294 -13.09 -5.34 1.27
CA ALA A 294 -13.88 -6.11 0.33
C ALA A 294 -14.55 -5.23 -0.73
N ASP A 295 -15.11 -4.10 -0.28
CA ASP A 295 -15.71 -3.03 -1.07
C ASP A 295 -15.27 -1.68 -0.47
N THR A 296 -15.37 -0.60 -1.22
CA THR A 296 -15.08 0.73 -0.74
C THR A 296 -16.37 1.50 -0.41
N SER A 297 -16.32 2.26 0.67
CA SER A 297 -17.38 3.20 1.07
C SER A 297 -17.06 4.65 0.70
N PHE A 298 -15.96 4.89 -0.02
CA PHE A 298 -15.55 6.22 -0.41
C PHE A 298 -16.52 6.81 -1.43
N VAL A 299 -17.09 7.94 -1.12
CA VAL A 299 -18.17 8.55 -1.90
C VAL A 299 -17.71 9.51 -2.98
N TYR A 300 -16.49 10.06 -2.84
CA TYR A 300 -15.95 10.96 -3.84
C TYR A 300 -15.36 10.19 -5.03
N ASP A 301 -15.13 10.90 -6.12
CA ASP A 301 -14.62 10.30 -7.35
C ASP A 301 -13.18 9.80 -7.18
N TYR A 302 -12.92 8.61 -7.71
CA TYR A 302 -11.61 8.00 -7.83
C TYR A 302 -11.57 7.15 -9.10
N ARG A 303 -10.45 7.10 -9.76
CA ARG A 303 -10.33 6.33 -11.01
C ARG A 303 -9.64 4.99 -10.82
N MET A 304 -8.79 4.87 -9.82
CA MET A 304 -8.09 3.62 -9.48
C MET A 304 -8.27 3.32 -8.00
N TRP A 305 -8.43 2.06 -7.68
CA TRP A 305 -8.56 1.59 -6.30
C TRP A 305 -7.55 0.48 -6.00
N GLN A 306 -6.61 0.78 -5.08
CA GLN A 306 -5.74 -0.21 -4.46
C GLN A 306 -6.50 -0.85 -3.30
N TYR A 307 -6.97 -2.07 -3.52
CA TYR A 307 -7.87 -2.75 -2.57
C TYR A 307 -7.17 -3.77 -1.68
N SER A 308 -5.90 -4.06 -1.91
CA SER A 308 -5.11 -5.00 -1.11
C SER A 308 -3.62 -4.67 -1.20
N CYS A 309 -2.93 -4.74 -0.04
CA CYS A 309 -1.47 -4.69 0.06
C CYS A 309 -0.85 -6.07 0.35
N SER A 310 -1.60 -7.14 0.16
CA SER A 310 -1.21 -8.51 0.51
C SER A 310 -1.66 -9.54 -0.52
N GLY A 311 -1.75 -9.12 -1.79
CA GLY A 311 -2.08 -9.99 -2.90
C GLY A 311 -0.97 -10.99 -3.23
N VAL A 312 -1.35 -12.04 -3.97
CA VAL A 312 -0.42 -13.03 -4.53
C VAL A 312 -0.72 -13.11 -6.02
N VAL A 313 0.31 -12.93 -6.84
CA VAL A 313 0.24 -12.99 -8.31
C VAL A 313 1.33 -13.92 -8.82
N ASP A 314 0.97 -14.82 -9.72
CA ASP A 314 1.94 -15.73 -10.34
C ASP A 314 3.05 -14.95 -11.03
N GLY A 315 4.31 -15.30 -10.77
CA GLY A 315 5.48 -14.58 -11.30
C GLY A 315 6.10 -13.55 -10.36
N ILE A 316 5.49 -13.29 -9.20
CA ILE A 316 6.03 -12.42 -8.15
C ILE A 316 6.29 -13.24 -6.89
N GLU A 317 7.51 -13.15 -6.36
CA GLU A 317 7.85 -13.78 -5.08
C GLU A 317 7.44 -12.86 -3.93
N GLY A 318 6.50 -13.31 -3.09
CA GLY A 318 5.99 -12.55 -1.95
C GLY A 318 4.66 -11.85 -2.23
N LEU A 319 4.40 -10.79 -1.47
CA LEU A 319 3.16 -10.03 -1.55
C LEU A 319 3.28 -8.88 -2.55
N VAL A 320 2.15 -8.55 -3.18
CA VAL A 320 2.03 -7.46 -4.13
C VAL A 320 0.71 -6.73 -3.94
N ASP A 321 0.69 -5.44 -4.24
CA ASP A 321 -0.47 -4.60 -4.17
C ASP A 321 -1.40 -4.86 -5.36
N LEU A 322 -2.70 -5.02 -5.07
CA LEU A 322 -3.73 -5.32 -6.07
C LEU A 322 -4.63 -4.12 -6.31
N ASN A 323 -4.89 -3.84 -7.58
CA ASN A 323 -5.59 -2.66 -8.03
C ASN A 323 -6.70 -3.00 -9.03
N ILE A 324 -7.73 -2.16 -9.08
CA ILE A 324 -8.58 -2.02 -10.25
C ILE A 324 -8.54 -0.58 -10.76
N LEU A 325 -8.48 -0.41 -12.08
CA LEU A 325 -8.74 0.85 -12.77
C LEU A 325 -10.20 0.83 -13.24
N ILE A 326 -10.98 1.83 -12.90
CA ILE A 326 -12.37 1.96 -13.34
C ILE A 326 -12.40 2.72 -14.66
N GLU A 327 -13.04 2.13 -15.66
CA GLU A 327 -13.22 2.71 -16.99
C GLU A 327 -14.54 3.47 -17.05
N SER A 328 -14.46 4.72 -17.54
CA SER A 328 -15.62 5.62 -17.71
C SER A 328 -16.56 5.19 -18.84
#